data_28b2e61095d5830de462f317b1365871
#
_entry.id   28b2e61095d5830de462f317b1365871
#
_cell.length_a   1.000
_cell.length_b   1.000
_cell.length_c   1.000
_cell.angle_alpha   90.00
_cell.angle_beta   90.00
_cell.angle_gamma   90.00
#
_symmetry.space_group_name_H-M   'P 1'
#
loop_
_entity.id
_entity.type
_entity.pdbx_description
1 polymer ?
#
loop_
_entity_poly.entity_id
_entity_poly.type
_entity_poly.pdbx_seq_one_letter_code
_entity_poly.pdbx_strand_id
1 'polypeptide(L)'
;TQGFTLYARNAGKQVWLINMEGEVVHEWQTTGGTTNFNYLRENGNLFICEKVDEGPGVVSGKSGRMREYDWDGNVLWEHLDDHQHHDARRLENGNAVYIAWKELTPAQSKKVKGGIPDSELNGKIYCDVIREVDQKGNIIWEFSNDYNEFFDKYYINPLAPREEYGHANTIFPMADGNYLISYRVFDLLVIVDRKTGKLIWEYQNHGLGGQHDCQELENGNILVFANGHNTPANSNPGPNFSQVWEIDPKTDEIVWKYFSKRNPLNFWSPHISGCQRLKSGNTLICEGGKGRIFEVTPSGEIVWEYINPFFGPHPAYNDSEINWVFRAKRYSSDSPQIQNRV
;
A
#
# COMPACT_ATOMS: atom_id res chain seq x y z
N THR A 1 2.38 -12.68 18.48
CA THR A 1 3.74 -13.00 17.99
C THR A 1 4.73 -12.04 18.61
N GLN A 2 5.75 -12.55 19.30
CA GLN A 2 6.82 -11.73 19.87
C GLN A 2 7.64 -11.08 18.75
N GLY A 3 8.06 -9.83 18.95
CA GLY A 3 8.85 -9.09 17.98
C GLY A 3 8.71 -7.58 18.08
N PHE A 4 9.11 -6.91 17.01
CA PHE A 4 9.16 -5.45 16.92
C PHE A 4 8.31 -4.96 15.76
N THR A 5 7.59 -3.88 15.94
CA THR A 5 6.71 -3.31 14.91
C THR A 5 7.27 -2.01 14.39
N LEU A 6 7.53 -1.98 13.08
CA LEU A 6 7.94 -0.78 12.35
C LEU A 6 6.71 -0.05 11.82
N TYR A 7 6.65 1.24 12.03
CA TYR A 7 5.64 2.11 11.43
C TYR A 7 6.11 3.58 11.38
N ALA A 8 5.42 4.37 10.57
CA ALA A 8 5.59 5.82 10.53
C ALA A 8 4.21 6.48 10.59
N ARG A 9 4.11 7.66 11.21
CA ARG A 9 2.94 8.51 11.07
C ARG A 9 2.89 9.08 9.65
N ASN A 10 1.76 8.99 8.98
CA ASN A 10 1.58 9.58 7.66
C ASN A 10 1.87 11.09 7.70
N ALA A 11 2.63 11.59 6.74
CA ALA A 11 3.15 12.96 6.67
C ALA A 11 4.10 13.36 7.83
N GLY A 12 4.53 12.42 8.67
CA GLY A 12 5.59 12.63 9.66
C GLY A 12 6.98 12.59 9.04
N LYS A 13 8.01 12.77 9.88
CA LYS A 13 9.43 12.62 9.49
C LYS A 13 10.14 11.53 10.27
N GLN A 14 9.45 10.90 11.20
CA GLN A 14 10.00 9.84 12.02
C GLN A 14 9.44 8.47 11.58
N VAL A 15 10.29 7.48 11.64
CA VAL A 15 9.94 6.07 11.53
C VAL A 15 10.32 5.41 12.84
N TRP A 16 9.40 4.72 13.47
CA TRP A 16 9.61 4.10 14.77
C TRP A 16 9.60 2.58 14.68
N LEU A 17 10.49 1.97 15.44
CA LEU A 17 10.47 0.55 15.78
C LEU A 17 10.06 0.44 17.25
N ILE A 18 8.97 -0.24 17.52
CA ILE A 18 8.46 -0.43 18.90
C ILE A 18 8.53 -1.90 19.31
N ASN A 19 8.69 -2.15 20.61
CA ASN A 19 8.58 -3.47 21.22
C ASN A 19 7.11 -3.88 21.45
N MET A 20 6.88 -5.00 22.12
CA MET A 20 5.53 -5.52 22.39
C MET A 20 4.76 -4.67 23.43
N GLU A 21 5.46 -3.94 24.27
CA GLU A 21 4.93 -3.03 25.28
C GLU A 21 4.57 -1.66 24.67
N GLY A 22 4.93 -1.42 23.39
CA GLY A 22 4.69 -0.16 22.68
C GLY A 22 5.77 0.91 22.93
N GLU A 23 6.88 0.52 23.53
CA GLU A 23 8.01 1.42 23.76
C GLU A 23 8.86 1.54 22.48
N VAL A 24 9.27 2.77 22.14
CA VAL A 24 10.17 3.02 21.00
C VAL A 24 11.56 2.51 21.36
N VAL A 25 12.03 1.52 20.61
CA VAL A 25 13.38 0.93 20.79
C VAL A 25 14.37 1.44 19.75
N HIS A 26 13.89 1.97 18.63
CA HIS A 26 14.71 2.61 17.62
C HIS A 26 13.89 3.63 16.80
N GLU A 27 14.56 4.67 16.30
CA GLU A 27 13.96 5.74 15.51
C GLU A 27 14.87 6.15 14.37
N TRP A 28 14.30 6.33 13.17
CA TRP A 28 14.95 7.01 12.05
C TRP A 28 14.33 8.37 11.85
N GLN A 29 15.18 9.38 11.66
CA GLN A 29 14.76 10.72 11.24
C GLN A 29 14.93 10.86 9.73
N THR A 30 13.85 11.05 8.99
CA THR A 30 13.86 11.24 7.55
C THR A 30 13.92 12.72 7.18
N THR A 31 14.34 13.05 5.96
CA THR A 31 14.45 14.44 5.50
C THR A 31 13.16 14.96 4.88
N GLY A 32 12.44 14.12 4.14
CA GLY A 32 11.09 14.39 3.63
C GLY A 32 10.01 13.84 4.55
N GLY A 33 8.74 14.21 4.34
CA GLY A 33 7.63 13.57 5.03
C GLY A 33 7.53 12.09 4.62
N THR A 34 7.31 11.21 5.59
CA THR A 34 6.99 9.81 5.31
C THR A 34 5.61 9.77 4.67
N THR A 35 5.52 9.28 3.45
CA THR A 35 4.23 9.35 2.76
C THR A 35 3.45 8.06 2.90
N ASN A 36 4.07 6.93 2.58
CA ASN A 36 3.28 5.73 2.39
C ASN A 36 3.94 4.50 3.03
N PHE A 37 4.80 3.80 2.31
CA PHE A 37 5.31 2.53 2.76
C PHE A 37 6.77 2.60 3.20
N ASN A 38 7.06 1.92 4.31
CA ASN A 38 8.39 1.70 4.83
C ASN A 38 8.53 0.27 5.35
N TYR A 39 9.71 -0.29 5.25
CA TYR A 39 10.02 -1.64 5.75
C TYR A 39 11.53 -1.82 5.95
N LEU A 40 11.90 -2.79 6.79
CA LEU A 40 13.30 -3.20 6.92
C LEU A 40 13.62 -4.27 5.88
N ARG A 41 14.71 -4.06 5.16
CA ARG A 41 15.30 -5.06 4.29
C ARG A 41 15.97 -6.16 5.15
N GLU A 42 16.28 -7.31 4.57
CA GLU A 42 16.91 -8.41 5.30
C GLU A 42 18.24 -8.04 5.99
N ASN A 43 18.99 -7.10 5.41
CA ASN A 43 20.21 -6.55 6.02
C ASN A 43 19.94 -5.55 7.17
N GLY A 44 18.69 -5.34 7.54
CA GLY A 44 18.27 -4.42 8.60
C GLY A 44 18.17 -2.95 8.18
N ASN A 45 18.48 -2.60 6.93
CA ASN A 45 18.35 -1.24 6.45
C ASN A 45 16.88 -0.87 6.27
N LEU A 46 16.54 0.38 6.57
CA LEU A 46 15.21 0.94 6.33
C LEU A 46 15.09 1.35 4.86
N PHE A 47 14.07 0.82 4.16
CA PHE A 47 13.64 1.34 2.86
C PHE A 47 12.36 2.15 3.02
N ILE A 48 12.31 3.35 2.40
CA ILE A 48 11.21 4.29 2.56
C ILE A 48 10.97 5.14 1.31
N CYS A 49 9.71 5.54 1.10
CA CYS A 49 9.31 6.56 0.14
C CYS A 49 9.04 7.88 0.87
N GLU A 50 9.72 8.95 0.48
CA GLU A 50 9.60 10.28 1.04
C GLU A 50 8.94 11.25 0.05
N LYS A 51 8.18 12.21 0.58
CA LYS A 51 7.52 13.23 -0.24
C LYS A 51 8.51 14.23 -0.82
N VAL A 52 8.27 14.60 -2.08
CA VAL A 52 8.87 15.75 -2.75
C VAL A 52 7.78 16.75 -3.17
N ASP A 53 8.14 18.00 -3.38
CA ASP A 53 7.18 19.05 -3.76
C ASP A 53 6.92 19.09 -5.28
N GLU A 54 7.91 18.64 -6.06
CA GLU A 54 7.87 18.59 -7.52
C GLU A 54 6.89 17.52 -8.05
N GLY A 55 6.65 17.51 -9.35
CA GLY A 55 5.83 16.52 -10.06
C GLY A 55 4.33 16.82 -10.08
N PRO A 56 3.48 15.85 -10.43
CA PRO A 56 2.03 16.02 -10.55
C PRO A 56 1.38 16.56 -9.28
N GLY A 57 0.38 17.42 -9.44
CA GLY A 57 -0.39 18.02 -8.35
C GLY A 57 -1.37 17.05 -7.66
N VAL A 58 -1.35 15.75 -8.01
CA VAL A 58 -2.12 14.72 -7.31
C VAL A 58 -1.60 14.62 -5.87
N VAL A 59 -2.48 14.72 -4.91
CA VAL A 59 -2.11 14.77 -3.48
C VAL A 59 -2.05 13.39 -2.87
N SER A 60 -2.94 12.51 -3.29
CA SER A 60 -3.10 11.17 -2.72
C SER A 60 -1.89 10.30 -3.05
N GLY A 61 -1.24 9.80 -2.02
CA GLY A 61 -0.11 8.89 -2.17
C GLY A 61 1.19 9.50 -2.70
N LYS A 62 1.24 10.82 -2.90
CA LYS A 62 2.44 11.50 -3.44
C LYS A 62 3.67 11.22 -2.60
N SER A 63 4.73 10.79 -3.28
CA SER A 63 6.06 10.58 -2.72
C SER A 63 7.12 11.24 -3.61
N GLY A 64 7.93 10.48 -4.34
CA GLY A 64 8.90 10.97 -5.32
C GLY A 64 10.34 10.61 -5.00
N ARG A 65 10.67 10.36 -3.75
CA ARG A 65 12.03 10.01 -3.35
C ARG A 65 12.04 8.69 -2.62
N MET A 66 12.73 7.71 -3.16
CA MET A 66 12.94 6.41 -2.56
C MET A 66 14.32 6.36 -1.95
N ARG A 67 14.44 5.93 -0.68
CA ARG A 67 15.72 5.87 0.05
C ARG A 67 15.89 4.56 0.80
N GLU A 68 17.16 4.19 0.93
CA GLU A 68 17.64 3.18 1.86
C GLU A 68 18.52 3.84 2.90
N TYR A 69 18.18 3.70 4.17
CA TYR A 69 18.95 4.17 5.31
C TYR A 69 19.57 2.99 6.04
N ASP A 70 20.80 3.16 6.54
CA ASP A 70 21.34 2.21 7.50
C ASP A 70 20.67 2.36 8.89
N TRP A 71 21.14 1.57 9.86
CA TRP A 71 20.61 1.64 11.22
C TRP A 71 20.90 2.98 11.91
N ASP A 72 22.01 3.63 11.58
CA ASP A 72 22.42 4.92 12.16
C ASP A 72 21.80 6.12 11.46
N GLY A 73 20.94 5.90 10.44
CA GLY A 73 20.25 6.94 9.71
C GLY A 73 21.04 7.56 8.54
N ASN A 74 22.15 6.93 8.13
CA ASN A 74 22.89 7.38 6.95
C ASN A 74 22.20 6.88 5.66
N VAL A 75 22.10 7.76 4.65
CA VAL A 75 21.56 7.39 3.35
C VAL A 75 22.56 6.54 2.57
N LEU A 76 22.21 5.31 2.26
CA LEU A 76 23.04 4.39 1.48
C LEU A 76 22.67 4.37 0.00
N TRP A 77 21.43 4.60 -0.33
CA TRP A 77 20.92 4.63 -1.69
C TRP A 77 19.74 5.59 -1.81
N GLU A 78 19.63 6.24 -2.97
CA GLU A 78 18.53 7.14 -3.31
C GLU A 78 18.17 7.01 -4.79
N HIS A 79 16.87 7.08 -5.09
CA HIS A 79 16.36 7.31 -6.42
C HIS A 79 15.25 8.35 -6.38
N LEU A 80 15.30 9.33 -7.30
CA LEU A 80 14.34 10.40 -7.42
C LEU A 80 13.54 10.24 -8.72
N ASP A 81 12.23 10.14 -8.59
CA ASP A 81 11.25 10.26 -9.66
C ASP A 81 10.05 11.02 -9.09
N ASP A 82 9.90 12.29 -9.43
CA ASP A 82 8.85 13.18 -8.89
C ASP A 82 7.42 12.74 -9.27
N HIS A 83 7.28 11.74 -10.13
CA HIS A 83 6.02 11.07 -10.44
C HIS A 83 5.76 9.84 -9.57
N GLN A 84 6.73 9.39 -8.75
CA GLN A 84 6.54 8.21 -7.90
C GLN A 84 5.47 8.48 -6.83
N HIS A 85 4.59 7.48 -6.62
CA HIS A 85 3.54 7.52 -5.62
C HIS A 85 3.31 6.17 -4.94
N HIS A 86 2.62 6.19 -3.80
CA HIS A 86 2.13 5.07 -2.99
C HIS A 86 3.20 4.04 -2.59
N ASP A 87 3.79 3.30 -3.52
CA ASP A 87 4.56 2.10 -3.16
C ASP A 87 5.80 1.91 -4.02
N ALA A 88 6.83 1.34 -3.40
CA ALA A 88 8.08 0.92 -4.03
C ALA A 88 8.69 -0.27 -3.29
N ARG A 89 9.47 -1.08 -4.00
CA ARG A 89 10.24 -2.20 -3.42
C ARG A 89 11.67 -2.17 -3.91
N ARG A 90 12.59 -2.40 -2.99
CA ARG A 90 13.99 -2.64 -3.29
C ARG A 90 14.20 -4.13 -3.50
N LEU A 91 14.58 -4.55 -4.69
CA LEU A 91 14.74 -5.95 -5.04
C LEU A 91 16.08 -6.50 -4.51
N GLU A 92 16.20 -7.82 -4.40
CA GLU A 92 17.42 -8.48 -3.93
C GLU A 92 18.63 -8.22 -4.84
N ASN A 93 18.41 -8.12 -6.15
CA ASN A 93 19.45 -7.80 -7.13
C ASN A 93 19.93 -6.32 -7.07
N GLY A 94 19.37 -5.53 -6.15
CA GLY A 94 19.69 -4.12 -5.99
C GLY A 94 18.91 -3.18 -6.92
N ASN A 95 17.99 -3.66 -7.74
CA ASN A 95 17.05 -2.84 -8.50
C ASN A 95 15.95 -2.28 -7.58
N ALA A 96 15.18 -1.34 -8.07
CA ALA A 96 13.95 -0.90 -7.40
C ALA A 96 12.78 -0.97 -8.37
N VAL A 97 11.62 -1.44 -7.89
CA VAL A 97 10.35 -1.37 -8.62
C VAL A 97 9.39 -0.46 -7.87
N TYR A 98 8.67 0.40 -8.60
CA TYR A 98 7.78 1.38 -8.00
C TYR A 98 6.62 1.76 -8.91
N ILE A 99 5.64 2.42 -8.33
CA ILE A 99 4.47 2.97 -9.02
C ILE A 99 4.72 4.45 -9.29
N ALA A 100 4.43 4.91 -10.52
CA ALA A 100 4.54 6.32 -10.89
C ALA A 100 3.31 6.76 -11.71
N TRP A 101 3.02 8.06 -11.70
CA TRP A 101 2.00 8.67 -12.54
C TRP A 101 2.50 8.89 -13.97
N LYS A 102 1.58 8.72 -14.92
CA LYS A 102 1.75 9.12 -16.32
C LYS A 102 0.50 9.85 -16.77
N GLU A 103 0.66 11.07 -17.28
CA GLU A 103 -0.46 11.83 -17.83
C GLU A 103 -1.01 11.15 -19.09
N LEU A 104 -2.32 10.91 -19.11
CA LEU A 104 -3.00 10.39 -20.29
C LEU A 104 -3.08 11.47 -21.37
N THR A 105 -2.86 11.08 -22.62
CA THR A 105 -3.14 11.96 -23.76
C THR A 105 -4.62 12.33 -23.83
N PRO A 106 -5.00 13.45 -24.48
CA PRO A 106 -6.40 13.81 -24.65
C PRO A 106 -7.26 12.73 -25.35
N ALA A 107 -6.65 11.92 -26.20
CA ALA A 107 -7.31 10.81 -26.89
C ALA A 107 -7.56 9.62 -25.92
N GLN A 108 -6.64 9.35 -25.01
CA GLN A 108 -6.79 8.33 -23.96
C GLN A 108 -7.78 8.76 -22.89
N SER A 109 -7.71 10.02 -22.43
CA SER A 109 -8.62 10.57 -21.42
C SER A 109 -10.09 10.46 -21.82
N LYS A 110 -10.40 10.58 -23.13
CA LYS A 110 -11.76 10.38 -23.66
C LYS A 110 -12.25 8.92 -23.55
N LYS A 111 -11.36 7.95 -23.38
CA LYS A 111 -11.71 6.53 -23.21
C LYS A 111 -12.01 6.16 -21.77
N VAL A 112 -11.56 6.99 -20.82
CA VAL A 112 -11.79 6.76 -19.38
C VAL A 112 -13.28 6.84 -19.07
N LYS A 113 -13.82 5.79 -18.49
CA LYS A 113 -15.22 5.65 -18.08
C LYS A 113 -15.36 5.66 -16.56
N GLY A 114 -16.53 6.06 -16.06
CA GLY A 114 -16.81 6.11 -14.61
C GLY A 114 -16.21 7.33 -13.91
N GLY A 115 -16.22 7.29 -12.59
CA GLY A 115 -15.80 8.38 -11.73
C GLY A 115 -16.78 9.56 -11.63
N ILE A 116 -16.49 10.49 -10.72
CA ILE A 116 -17.29 11.71 -10.55
C ILE A 116 -17.02 12.64 -11.74
N PRO A 117 -18.04 13.06 -12.50
CA PRO A 117 -17.83 13.98 -13.62
C PRO A 117 -17.14 15.29 -13.18
N ASP A 118 -16.29 15.83 -14.06
CA ASP A 118 -15.59 17.10 -13.89
C ASP A 118 -14.65 17.17 -12.67
N SER A 119 -14.18 16.00 -12.20
CA SER A 119 -13.24 15.87 -11.08
C SER A 119 -11.81 15.53 -11.53
N GLU A 120 -11.49 15.76 -12.79
CA GLU A 120 -10.13 15.68 -13.32
C GLU A 120 -9.24 16.75 -12.72
N LEU A 121 -7.97 16.46 -12.49
CA LEU A 121 -7.02 17.43 -11.96
C LEU A 121 -6.63 18.46 -13.04
N ASN A 122 -7.21 19.66 -12.98
CA ASN A 122 -6.99 20.73 -13.99
C ASN A 122 -7.26 20.23 -15.43
N GLY A 123 -8.28 19.40 -15.61
CA GLY A 123 -8.66 18.79 -16.90
C GLY A 123 -7.74 17.65 -17.35
N LYS A 124 -6.89 17.13 -16.48
CA LYS A 124 -5.95 16.03 -16.73
C LYS A 124 -6.34 14.80 -15.94
N ILE A 125 -6.09 13.63 -16.54
CA ILE A 125 -6.21 12.32 -15.89
C ILE A 125 -4.83 11.67 -15.94
N TYR A 126 -4.40 11.10 -14.81
CA TYR A 126 -3.15 10.34 -14.71
C TYR A 126 -3.48 8.84 -14.63
N CYS A 127 -2.73 8.02 -15.35
CA CYS A 127 -2.73 6.57 -15.17
C CYS A 127 -1.50 6.12 -14.38
N ASP A 128 -1.49 4.86 -14.01
CA ASP A 128 -0.36 4.26 -13.31
C ASP A 128 0.62 3.64 -14.30
N VAL A 129 1.91 3.84 -14.04
CA VAL A 129 3.00 3.10 -14.66
C VAL A 129 3.84 2.45 -13.57
N ILE A 130 4.10 1.16 -13.73
CA ILE A 130 5.03 0.43 -12.88
C ILE A 130 6.40 0.47 -13.56
N ARG A 131 7.41 0.96 -12.85
CA ARG A 131 8.79 1.08 -13.34
C ARG A 131 9.72 0.22 -12.52
N GLU A 132 10.61 -0.50 -13.19
CA GLU A 132 11.79 -1.10 -12.57
C GLU A 132 13.02 -0.36 -13.05
N VAL A 133 13.85 0.07 -12.10
CA VAL A 133 15.13 0.74 -12.38
C VAL A 133 16.29 -0.10 -11.85
N ASP A 134 17.40 -0.05 -12.58
CA ASP A 134 18.65 -0.64 -12.14
C ASP A 134 19.29 0.17 -10.97
N GLN A 135 20.41 -0.30 -10.45
CA GLN A 135 21.12 0.37 -9.35
C GLN A 135 21.61 1.78 -9.71
N LYS A 136 21.69 2.12 -11.01
CA LYS A 136 22.09 3.44 -11.51
C LYS A 136 20.90 4.36 -11.79
N GLY A 137 19.67 3.85 -11.62
CA GLY A 137 18.43 4.58 -11.89
C GLY A 137 17.95 4.52 -13.34
N ASN A 138 18.54 3.67 -14.20
CA ASN A 138 18.03 3.49 -15.56
C ASN A 138 16.78 2.62 -15.53
N ILE A 139 15.72 3.06 -16.24
CA ILE A 139 14.51 2.24 -16.42
C ILE A 139 14.85 1.04 -17.28
N ILE A 140 14.63 -0.16 -16.76
CA ILE A 140 14.91 -1.43 -17.44
C ILE A 140 13.64 -2.23 -17.75
N TRP A 141 12.51 -1.84 -17.16
CA TRP A 141 11.21 -2.43 -17.42
C TRP A 141 10.09 -1.45 -17.05
N GLU A 142 9.01 -1.48 -17.84
CA GLU A 142 7.82 -0.69 -17.62
C GLU A 142 6.56 -1.49 -17.93
N PHE A 143 5.51 -1.28 -17.15
CA PHE A 143 4.15 -1.71 -17.44
C PHE A 143 3.18 -0.56 -17.12
N SER A 144 2.19 -0.31 -17.98
CA SER A 144 1.23 0.78 -17.79
C SER A 144 -0.18 0.29 -18.11
N ASN A 145 -1.17 0.85 -17.41
CA ASN A 145 -2.59 0.52 -17.63
C ASN A 145 -3.29 1.41 -18.68
N ASP A 146 -2.53 2.07 -19.56
CA ASP A 146 -3.05 3.03 -20.56
C ASP A 146 -3.30 2.43 -21.95
N TYR A 147 -3.65 1.16 -22.03
CA TYR A 147 -3.97 0.47 -23.28
C TYR A 147 -5.47 0.17 -23.46
N ASN A 148 -5.88 -0.10 -24.70
CA ASN A 148 -7.30 -0.15 -25.07
C ASN A 148 -8.10 -1.16 -24.28
N GLU A 149 -7.59 -2.39 -24.13
CA GLU A 149 -8.28 -3.46 -23.41
C GLU A 149 -8.54 -3.10 -21.95
N PHE A 150 -7.64 -2.31 -21.35
CA PHE A 150 -7.81 -1.85 -19.98
C PHE A 150 -8.93 -0.81 -19.89
N PHE A 151 -8.96 0.20 -20.80
CA PHE A 151 -10.04 1.19 -20.87
C PHE A 151 -11.40 0.58 -21.18
N ASP A 152 -11.44 -0.50 -21.95
CA ASP A 152 -12.69 -1.17 -22.31
C ASP A 152 -13.26 -1.99 -21.16
N LYS A 153 -12.40 -2.57 -20.32
CA LYS A 153 -12.76 -3.50 -19.25
C LYS A 153 -12.98 -2.84 -17.89
N TYR A 154 -12.17 -1.83 -17.51
CA TYR A 154 -12.19 -1.26 -16.16
C TYR A 154 -12.69 0.19 -16.13
N TYR A 155 -13.59 0.45 -15.18
CA TYR A 155 -14.22 1.76 -14.98
C TYR A 155 -13.88 2.29 -13.60
N ILE A 156 -13.60 3.59 -13.51
CA ILE A 156 -13.42 4.25 -12.21
C ILE A 156 -14.72 4.11 -11.40
N ASN A 157 -14.61 3.73 -10.13
CA ASN A 157 -15.75 3.67 -9.21
C ASN A 157 -16.51 5.01 -9.28
N PRO A 158 -17.86 5.00 -9.46
CA PRO A 158 -18.66 6.22 -9.65
C PRO A 158 -18.53 7.27 -8.54
N LEU A 159 -18.06 6.87 -7.36
CA LEU A 159 -17.86 7.76 -6.21
C LEU A 159 -16.38 8.19 -6.04
N ALA A 160 -15.50 7.81 -6.95
CA ALA A 160 -14.10 8.21 -6.95
C ALA A 160 -13.82 9.37 -7.91
N PRO A 161 -12.88 10.29 -7.60
CA PRO A 161 -12.42 11.31 -8.53
C PRO A 161 -11.82 10.71 -9.81
N ARG A 162 -11.88 11.49 -10.89
CA ARG A 162 -11.33 11.11 -12.21
C ARG A 162 -9.88 11.56 -12.42
N GLU A 163 -9.26 12.15 -11.42
CA GLU A 163 -7.84 12.59 -11.51
C GLU A 163 -6.87 11.43 -11.73
N GLU A 164 -7.24 10.21 -11.27
CA GLU A 164 -6.43 8.99 -11.44
C GLU A 164 -7.23 7.86 -12.07
N TYR A 165 -6.69 7.25 -13.13
CA TYR A 165 -7.20 6.04 -13.76
C TYR A 165 -6.42 4.83 -13.26
N GLY A 166 -6.93 4.15 -12.25
CA GLY A 166 -6.31 3.02 -11.56
C GLY A 166 -6.06 3.30 -10.08
N HIS A 167 -5.30 4.35 -9.76
CA HIS A 167 -4.88 4.66 -8.42
C HIS A 167 -4.21 3.44 -7.79
N ALA A 168 -3.16 2.93 -8.47
CA ALA A 168 -2.38 1.82 -7.96
C ALA A 168 -1.74 2.18 -6.62
N ASN A 169 -1.93 1.35 -5.60
CA ASN A 169 -1.46 1.65 -4.25
C ASN A 169 -0.59 0.57 -3.62
N THR A 170 -0.38 -0.53 -4.33
CA THR A 170 0.53 -1.59 -3.93
C THR A 170 1.19 -2.20 -5.15
N ILE A 171 2.51 -2.37 -5.07
CA ILE A 171 3.32 -3.22 -5.94
C ILE A 171 4.02 -4.26 -5.08
N PHE A 172 3.79 -5.55 -5.34
CA PHE A 172 4.40 -6.64 -4.60
C PHE A 172 5.17 -7.56 -5.54
N PRO A 173 6.51 -7.64 -5.43
CA PRO A 173 7.31 -8.63 -6.14
C PRO A 173 6.99 -10.03 -5.63
N MET A 174 6.53 -10.90 -6.51
CA MET A 174 6.16 -12.29 -6.20
C MET A 174 7.38 -13.21 -6.26
N ALA A 175 7.26 -14.36 -5.62
CA ALA A 175 8.33 -15.37 -5.54
C ALA A 175 8.76 -15.91 -6.92
N ASP A 176 7.84 -15.93 -7.89
CA ASP A 176 8.09 -16.35 -9.27
C ASP A 176 8.69 -15.25 -10.16
N GLY A 177 8.91 -14.05 -9.62
CA GLY A 177 9.47 -12.87 -10.29
C GLY A 177 8.44 -12.02 -11.02
N ASN A 178 7.16 -12.31 -10.91
CA ASN A 178 6.06 -11.49 -11.42
C ASN A 178 5.70 -10.36 -10.44
N TYR A 179 4.75 -9.51 -10.81
CA TYR A 179 4.30 -8.41 -9.97
C TYR A 179 2.80 -8.48 -9.69
N LEU A 180 2.44 -8.49 -8.40
CA LEU A 180 1.06 -8.32 -7.93
C LEU A 180 0.80 -6.83 -7.69
N ILE A 181 -0.27 -6.29 -8.29
CA ILE A 181 -0.62 -4.87 -8.26
C ILE A 181 -2.05 -4.71 -7.76
N SER A 182 -2.29 -3.72 -6.91
CA SER A 182 -3.62 -3.32 -6.43
C SER A 182 -4.03 -2.00 -7.07
N TYR A 183 -5.11 -2.01 -7.85
CA TYR A 183 -5.76 -0.84 -8.44
C TYR A 183 -7.00 -0.44 -7.62
N ARG A 184 -6.86 0.61 -6.82
CA ARG A 184 -7.84 1.03 -5.82
C ARG A 184 -9.20 1.39 -6.40
N VAL A 185 -9.23 2.23 -7.44
CA VAL A 185 -10.50 2.77 -7.97
C VAL A 185 -11.25 1.80 -8.88
N PHE A 186 -10.65 0.65 -9.16
CA PHE A 186 -11.28 -0.45 -9.90
C PHE A 186 -11.71 -1.61 -9.02
N ASP A 187 -11.38 -1.60 -7.71
CA ASP A 187 -11.53 -2.75 -6.81
C ASP A 187 -10.88 -4.01 -7.41
N LEU A 188 -9.64 -3.86 -7.92
CA LEU A 188 -8.99 -4.84 -8.78
C LEU A 188 -7.60 -5.19 -8.25
N LEU A 189 -7.31 -6.48 -8.22
CA LEU A 189 -5.95 -7.03 -8.07
C LEU A 189 -5.54 -7.69 -9.38
N VAL A 190 -4.30 -7.50 -9.80
CA VAL A 190 -3.76 -8.17 -11.00
C VAL A 190 -2.37 -8.73 -10.75
N ILE A 191 -2.05 -9.83 -11.44
CA ILE A 191 -0.68 -10.32 -11.57
C ILE A 191 -0.20 -10.05 -12.99
N VAL A 192 0.92 -9.34 -13.10
CA VAL A 192 1.60 -9.04 -14.38
C VAL A 192 2.80 -9.96 -14.52
N ASP A 193 2.83 -10.72 -15.61
CA ASP A 193 4.02 -11.48 -16.02
C ASP A 193 5.11 -10.48 -16.44
N ARG A 194 6.20 -10.44 -15.67
CA ARG A 194 7.29 -9.47 -15.88
C ARG A 194 8.00 -9.66 -17.23
N LYS A 195 8.03 -10.87 -17.77
CA LYS A 195 8.73 -11.17 -19.04
C LYS A 195 7.94 -10.70 -20.25
N THR A 196 6.61 -10.86 -20.21
CA THR A 196 5.73 -10.57 -21.35
C THR A 196 4.96 -9.26 -21.21
N GLY A 197 4.88 -8.66 -20.01
CA GLY A 197 4.04 -7.49 -19.72
C GLY A 197 2.54 -7.79 -19.81
N LYS A 198 2.12 -9.05 -19.73
CA LYS A 198 0.71 -9.44 -19.82
C LYS A 198 0.13 -9.70 -18.44
N LEU A 199 -1.17 -9.41 -18.31
CA LEU A 199 -1.94 -9.88 -17.15
C LEU A 199 -2.10 -11.40 -17.24
N ILE A 200 -1.75 -12.11 -16.16
CA ILE A 200 -1.91 -13.57 -16.05
C ILE A 200 -2.92 -13.97 -15.01
N TRP A 201 -3.34 -13.04 -14.17
CA TRP A 201 -4.44 -13.19 -13.23
C TRP A 201 -5.07 -11.83 -12.95
N GLU A 202 -6.39 -11.80 -12.77
CA GLU A 202 -7.19 -10.62 -12.53
C GLU A 202 -8.34 -10.96 -11.58
N TYR A 203 -8.41 -10.26 -10.47
CA TYR A 203 -9.47 -10.44 -9.48
C TYR A 203 -10.16 -9.10 -9.22
N GLN A 204 -11.34 -8.93 -9.79
CA GLN A 204 -12.18 -7.75 -9.53
C GLN A 204 -13.33 -8.13 -8.61
N ASN A 205 -13.43 -7.44 -7.47
CA ASN A 205 -14.51 -7.66 -6.51
C ASN A 205 -14.84 -6.34 -5.79
N HIS A 206 -15.99 -5.80 -6.05
CA HIS A 206 -16.41 -4.54 -5.44
C HIS A 206 -16.60 -4.58 -3.91
N GLY A 207 -16.60 -5.75 -3.29
CA GLY A 207 -16.49 -5.90 -1.84
C GLY A 207 -15.14 -5.49 -1.26
N LEU A 208 -14.09 -5.38 -2.09
CA LEU A 208 -12.78 -4.84 -1.70
C LEU A 208 -12.88 -3.37 -1.28
N GLY A 209 -13.68 -2.57 -2.01
CA GLY A 209 -14.01 -1.20 -1.63
C GLY A 209 -12.79 -0.29 -1.47
N GLY A 210 -11.93 -0.25 -2.50
CA GLY A 210 -10.73 0.57 -2.52
C GLY A 210 -9.57 0.00 -1.69
N GLN A 211 -9.30 -1.28 -1.83
CA GLN A 211 -8.33 -2.09 -1.09
C GLN A 211 -6.89 -1.55 -1.10
N HIS A 212 -6.09 -2.02 -0.12
CA HIS A 212 -4.66 -1.70 0.04
C HIS A 212 -3.86 -2.94 0.45
N ASP A 213 -2.53 -2.85 0.31
CA ASP A 213 -1.52 -3.78 0.85
C ASP A 213 -1.74 -5.24 0.47
N CYS A 214 -1.92 -5.52 -0.83
CA CYS A 214 -1.94 -6.90 -1.31
C CYS A 214 -0.54 -7.51 -1.28
N GLN A 215 -0.46 -8.79 -0.90
CA GLN A 215 0.80 -9.52 -0.80
C GLN A 215 0.58 -11.01 -1.05
N GLU A 216 1.56 -11.66 -1.68
CA GLU A 216 1.63 -13.11 -1.77
C GLU A 216 2.04 -13.72 -0.44
N LEU A 217 1.36 -14.78 -0.03
CA LEU A 217 1.70 -15.59 1.14
C LEU A 217 2.55 -16.81 0.74
N GLU A 218 3.23 -17.43 1.70
CA GLU A 218 4.07 -18.62 1.47
C GLU A 218 3.31 -19.81 0.84
N ASN A 219 1.98 -19.88 1.05
CA ASN A 219 1.11 -20.89 0.43
C ASN A 219 0.65 -20.52 -0.98
N GLY A 220 1.07 -19.38 -1.52
CA GLY A 220 0.68 -18.83 -2.81
C GLY A 220 -0.66 -18.09 -2.82
N ASN A 221 -1.35 -17.99 -1.69
CA ASN A 221 -2.56 -17.18 -1.58
C ASN A 221 -2.22 -15.69 -1.51
N ILE A 222 -3.21 -14.84 -1.76
CA ILE A 222 -3.07 -13.39 -1.70
C ILE A 222 -3.79 -12.86 -0.46
N LEU A 223 -3.04 -12.16 0.41
CA LEU A 223 -3.61 -11.44 1.54
C LEU A 223 -3.80 -9.99 1.15
N VAL A 224 -4.95 -9.38 1.52
CA VAL A 224 -5.27 -7.99 1.17
C VAL A 224 -6.13 -7.32 2.24
N PHE A 225 -5.92 -6.02 2.47
CA PHE A 225 -6.79 -5.18 3.29
C PHE A 225 -7.91 -4.62 2.41
N ALA A 226 -9.13 -5.15 2.57
CA ALA A 226 -10.34 -4.68 1.91
C ALA A 226 -10.92 -3.50 2.72
N ASN A 227 -10.75 -2.27 2.24
CA ASN A 227 -11.19 -1.07 2.97
C ASN A 227 -12.71 -1.00 3.13
N GLY A 228 -13.47 -1.58 2.19
CA GLY A 228 -14.93 -1.58 2.23
C GLY A 228 -15.54 -0.19 2.04
N HIS A 229 -14.82 0.71 1.35
CA HIS A 229 -15.27 2.07 1.07
C HIS A 229 -15.91 2.16 -0.31
N ASN A 230 -17.05 2.87 -0.41
CA ASN A 230 -17.78 3.03 -1.68
C ASN A 230 -18.21 1.70 -2.32
N THR A 231 -18.48 0.67 -1.52
CA THR A 231 -18.98 -0.60 -2.04
C THR A 231 -20.44 -0.47 -2.48
N PRO A 232 -20.82 -1.04 -3.64
CA PRO A 232 -22.22 -1.10 -4.04
C PRO A 232 -23.06 -1.88 -3.02
N ALA A 233 -24.32 -1.46 -2.82
CA ALA A 233 -25.21 -2.07 -1.84
C ALA A 233 -25.47 -3.56 -2.05
N ASN A 234 -25.36 -4.04 -3.29
CA ASN A 234 -25.48 -5.47 -3.61
C ASN A 234 -24.21 -6.29 -3.31
N SER A 235 -23.07 -5.63 -3.18
CA SER A 235 -21.80 -6.30 -2.82
C SER A 235 -21.59 -6.38 -1.30
N ASN A 236 -22.13 -5.40 -0.57
CA ASN A 236 -22.11 -5.33 0.87
C ASN A 236 -23.40 -4.62 1.36
N PRO A 237 -24.46 -5.37 1.68
CA PRO A 237 -25.79 -4.81 1.97
C PRO A 237 -25.92 -4.10 3.33
N GLY A 238 -24.81 -3.86 4.00
CA GLY A 238 -24.75 -3.12 5.26
C GLY A 238 -23.98 -1.81 5.15
N PRO A 239 -23.70 -1.14 6.27
CA PRO A 239 -22.78 -0.01 6.29
C PRO A 239 -21.39 -0.45 5.85
N ASN A 240 -20.61 0.45 5.25
CA ASN A 240 -19.24 0.21 4.88
C ASN A 240 -18.40 -0.14 6.12
N PHE A 241 -17.58 -1.18 6.04
CA PHE A 241 -16.63 -1.60 7.05
C PHE A 241 -15.46 -2.32 6.43
N SER A 242 -14.32 -2.30 7.10
CA SER A 242 -13.09 -2.93 6.58
C SER A 242 -13.03 -4.42 6.91
N GLN A 243 -12.30 -5.14 6.08
CA GLN A 243 -12.03 -6.56 6.21
C GLN A 243 -10.57 -6.85 5.84
N VAL A 244 -10.06 -7.98 6.23
CA VAL A 244 -8.84 -8.56 5.67
C VAL A 244 -9.22 -9.88 5.01
N TRP A 245 -8.83 -10.05 3.75
CA TRP A 245 -9.13 -11.26 2.98
C TRP A 245 -7.87 -12.02 2.63
N GLU A 246 -7.95 -13.34 2.68
CA GLU A 246 -7.02 -14.25 2.04
C GLU A 246 -7.74 -14.92 0.87
N ILE A 247 -7.20 -14.76 -0.34
CA ILE A 247 -7.79 -15.20 -1.59
C ILE A 247 -6.90 -16.29 -2.18
N ASP A 248 -7.47 -17.42 -2.58
CA ASP A 248 -6.77 -18.41 -3.40
C ASP A 248 -6.83 -17.99 -4.88
N PRO A 249 -5.71 -17.62 -5.52
CA PRO A 249 -5.72 -17.15 -6.91
C PRO A 249 -5.99 -18.26 -7.94
N LYS A 250 -6.07 -19.52 -7.54
CA LYS A 250 -6.42 -20.65 -8.42
C LYS A 250 -7.92 -20.84 -8.55
N THR A 251 -8.67 -20.47 -7.52
CA THR A 251 -10.13 -20.68 -7.43
C THR A 251 -10.89 -19.37 -7.35
N ASP A 252 -10.21 -18.24 -7.10
CA ASP A 252 -10.77 -16.92 -6.80
C ASP A 252 -11.66 -16.91 -5.54
N GLU A 253 -11.53 -17.92 -4.68
CA GLU A 253 -12.27 -18.00 -3.44
C GLU A 253 -11.59 -17.27 -2.29
N ILE A 254 -12.40 -16.60 -1.45
CA ILE A 254 -11.93 -16.04 -0.18
C ILE A 254 -11.89 -17.19 0.84
N VAL A 255 -10.67 -17.71 1.10
CA VAL A 255 -10.45 -18.87 1.97
C VAL A 255 -10.38 -18.51 3.46
N TRP A 256 -10.05 -17.23 3.76
CA TRP A 256 -10.10 -16.70 5.12
C TRP A 256 -10.43 -15.21 5.08
N LYS A 257 -11.15 -14.74 6.12
CA LYS A 257 -11.41 -13.32 6.31
C LYS A 257 -11.50 -12.93 7.77
N TYR A 258 -11.04 -11.73 8.06
CA TYR A 258 -11.25 -11.05 9.33
C TYR A 258 -12.16 -9.83 9.15
N PHE A 259 -13.08 -9.64 10.09
CA PHE A 259 -13.88 -8.44 10.29
C PHE A 259 -14.40 -8.41 11.72
N SER A 260 -14.81 -7.25 12.21
CA SER A 260 -15.38 -7.13 13.56
C SER A 260 -16.80 -7.74 13.61
N LYS A 261 -16.91 -8.97 14.11
CA LYS A 261 -18.17 -9.75 14.11
C LYS A 261 -19.27 -9.14 14.98
N ARG A 262 -18.91 -8.48 16.10
CA ARG A 262 -19.91 -7.91 17.05
C ARG A 262 -20.45 -6.57 16.58
N ASN A 263 -19.57 -5.71 16.04
CA ASN A 263 -19.93 -4.42 15.46
C ASN A 263 -18.97 -4.14 14.31
N PRO A 264 -19.39 -4.33 13.05
CA PRO A 264 -18.54 -4.11 11.88
C PRO A 264 -17.90 -2.72 11.84
N LEU A 265 -18.58 -1.67 12.31
CA LEU A 265 -18.08 -0.30 12.33
C LEU A 265 -16.91 -0.08 13.31
N ASN A 266 -16.67 -1.00 14.23
CA ASN A 266 -15.49 -0.95 15.11
C ASN A 266 -14.18 -1.22 14.36
N PHE A 267 -14.27 -1.77 13.14
CA PHE A 267 -13.14 -1.97 12.25
C PHE A 267 -13.44 -1.35 10.89
N TRP A 268 -13.05 -0.08 10.75
CA TRP A 268 -13.24 0.65 9.50
C TRP A 268 -12.18 1.73 9.28
N SER A 269 -11.44 1.58 8.19
CA SER A 269 -10.51 2.56 7.65
C SER A 269 -10.80 2.72 6.16
N PRO A 270 -11.40 3.83 5.73
CA PRO A 270 -11.87 4.01 4.34
C PRO A 270 -10.73 4.20 3.32
N HIS A 271 -9.52 4.41 3.77
CA HIS A 271 -8.32 4.61 2.95
C HIS A 271 -7.10 4.13 3.72
N ILE A 272 -5.93 4.08 3.05
CA ILE A 272 -4.68 3.57 3.62
C ILE A 272 -4.86 2.19 4.26
N SER A 273 -4.01 1.80 5.23
CA SER A 273 -4.09 0.54 5.95
C SER A 273 -3.30 -0.60 5.30
N GLY A 274 -3.12 -1.65 6.07
CA GLY A 274 -2.42 -2.83 5.59
C GLY A 274 -2.56 -4.01 6.53
N CYS A 275 -1.99 -5.13 6.10
CA CYS A 275 -2.01 -6.36 6.86
C CYS A 275 -0.72 -7.16 6.63
N GLN A 276 -0.43 -8.11 7.51
CA GLN A 276 0.71 -9.02 7.37
C GLN A 276 0.38 -10.34 8.04
N ARG A 277 0.50 -11.46 7.31
CA ARG A 277 0.48 -12.78 7.93
C ARG A 277 1.81 -13.00 8.63
N LEU A 278 1.75 -13.35 9.91
CA LEU A 278 2.91 -13.63 10.75
C LEU A 278 3.24 -15.14 10.73
N LYS A 279 4.49 -15.50 10.99
CA LYS A 279 4.93 -16.90 11.05
C LYS A 279 4.16 -17.76 12.05
N SER A 280 3.57 -17.16 13.08
CA SER A 280 2.67 -17.83 14.03
C SER A 280 1.31 -18.26 13.45
N GLY A 281 0.98 -17.82 12.23
CA GLY A 281 -0.35 -17.93 11.63
C GLY A 281 -1.29 -16.79 12.00
N ASN A 282 -0.94 -15.94 12.97
CA ASN A 282 -1.69 -14.74 13.28
C ASN A 282 -1.57 -13.69 12.16
N THR A 283 -2.43 -12.70 12.17
CA THR A 283 -2.38 -11.59 11.21
C THR A 283 -2.24 -10.26 11.96
N LEU A 284 -1.16 -9.52 11.66
CA LEU A 284 -1.04 -8.12 12.06
C LEU A 284 -1.91 -7.28 11.12
N ILE A 285 -2.68 -6.36 11.68
CA ILE A 285 -3.58 -5.48 10.94
C ILE A 285 -3.29 -4.04 11.34
N CYS A 286 -3.05 -3.19 10.36
CA CYS A 286 -2.93 -1.75 10.54
C CYS A 286 -4.24 -1.09 10.08
N GLU A 287 -5.07 -0.66 11.03
CA GLU A 287 -6.26 0.18 10.81
C GLU A 287 -5.81 1.64 10.71
N GLY A 288 -5.25 1.98 9.56
CA GLY A 288 -4.40 3.15 9.40
C GLY A 288 -5.07 4.48 9.66
N GLY A 289 -6.34 4.67 9.27
CA GLY A 289 -7.10 5.89 9.50
C GLY A 289 -7.42 6.20 10.97
N LYS A 290 -7.14 5.24 11.87
CA LYS A 290 -7.26 5.41 13.32
C LYS A 290 -5.92 5.33 14.05
N GLY A 291 -4.81 5.15 13.31
CA GLY A 291 -3.50 4.91 13.91
C GLY A 291 -3.44 3.64 14.77
N ARG A 292 -4.34 2.69 14.54
CA ARG A 292 -4.48 1.47 15.32
C ARG A 292 -3.78 0.32 14.62
N ILE A 293 -2.92 -0.40 15.36
CA ILE A 293 -2.23 -1.60 14.89
C ILE A 293 -2.60 -2.73 15.85
N PHE A 294 -3.05 -3.87 15.35
CA PHE A 294 -3.45 -4.98 16.22
C PHE A 294 -3.17 -6.32 15.56
N GLU A 295 -3.04 -7.36 16.39
CA GLU A 295 -2.78 -8.74 15.95
C GLU A 295 -4.00 -9.61 16.27
N VAL A 296 -4.42 -10.40 15.28
CA VAL A 296 -5.53 -11.35 15.44
C VAL A 296 -5.07 -12.78 15.21
N THR A 297 -5.67 -13.73 15.95
CA THR A 297 -5.52 -15.16 15.70
C THR A 297 -6.23 -15.57 14.40
N PRO A 298 -5.99 -16.78 13.87
CA PRO A 298 -6.77 -17.31 12.74
C PRO A 298 -8.29 -17.38 13.01
N SER A 299 -8.70 -17.53 14.28
CA SER A 299 -10.12 -17.49 14.69
C SER A 299 -10.70 -16.08 14.80
N GLY A 300 -9.85 -15.03 14.68
CA GLY A 300 -10.24 -13.62 14.73
C GLY A 300 -10.29 -13.03 16.14
N GLU A 301 -9.58 -13.63 17.10
CA GLU A 301 -9.41 -13.06 18.44
C GLU A 301 -8.26 -12.07 18.45
N ILE A 302 -8.47 -10.86 19.02
CA ILE A 302 -7.42 -9.84 19.17
C ILE A 302 -6.53 -10.23 20.34
N VAL A 303 -5.23 -10.41 20.07
CA VAL A 303 -4.23 -10.85 21.07
C VAL A 303 -3.17 -9.79 21.38
N TRP A 304 -3.14 -8.72 20.61
CA TRP A 304 -2.29 -7.55 20.84
C TRP A 304 -2.89 -6.34 20.15
N GLU A 305 -2.72 -5.15 20.76
CA GLU A 305 -3.25 -3.90 20.22
C GLU A 305 -2.35 -2.74 20.64
N TYR A 306 -2.14 -1.82 19.71
CA TYR A 306 -1.40 -0.58 19.91
C TYR A 306 -2.08 0.56 19.16
N ILE A 307 -2.16 1.72 19.79
CA ILE A 307 -2.65 2.94 19.15
C ILE A 307 -1.50 3.93 19.09
N ASN A 308 -1.16 4.41 17.91
CA ASN A 308 -0.12 5.38 17.68
C ASN A 308 -0.38 6.66 18.51
N PRO A 309 0.47 6.99 19.50
CA PRO A 309 0.29 8.16 20.35
C PRO A 309 0.81 9.45 19.70
N PHE A 310 1.49 9.37 18.56
CA PHE A 310 2.16 10.50 17.91
C PHE A 310 1.22 11.16 16.92
N PHE A 311 0.63 12.28 17.31
CA PHE A 311 -0.22 13.12 16.47
C PHE A 311 0.61 14.17 15.74
N GLY A 312 0.04 14.74 14.69
CA GLY A 312 0.61 15.86 13.95
C GLY A 312 -0.36 16.40 12.92
N PRO A 313 -0.02 17.51 12.25
CA PRO A 313 -0.92 18.23 11.36
C PRO A 313 -1.54 17.31 10.29
N HIS A 314 -2.83 17.51 10.04
CA HIS A 314 -3.52 16.88 8.92
C HIS A 314 -3.03 17.50 7.58
N PRO A 315 -2.71 16.71 6.55
CA PRO A 315 -2.14 17.24 5.31
C PRO A 315 -3.07 18.17 4.51
N ALA A 316 -4.38 18.11 4.77
CA ALA A 316 -5.38 18.88 4.04
C ALA A 316 -6.22 19.84 4.92
N TYR A 317 -6.22 19.69 6.25
CA TYR A 317 -7.04 20.49 7.15
C TYR A 317 -6.18 21.09 8.27
N ASN A 318 -5.95 22.40 8.20
CA ASN A 318 -4.98 23.12 9.04
C ASN A 318 -5.25 23.06 10.55
N ASP A 319 -6.50 22.85 10.97
CA ASP A 319 -6.92 22.88 12.36
C ASP A 319 -7.16 21.49 12.95
N SER A 320 -6.70 20.44 12.29
CA SER A 320 -6.84 19.07 12.77
C SER A 320 -5.51 18.34 12.82
N GLU A 321 -5.42 17.41 13.77
CA GLU A 321 -4.28 16.52 13.92
C GLU A 321 -4.68 15.08 13.64
N ILE A 322 -3.75 14.33 13.11
CA ILE A 322 -3.91 12.90 12.79
C ILE A 322 -2.77 12.09 13.37
N ASN A 323 -3.07 10.85 13.70
CA ASN A 323 -2.10 9.81 14.03
C ASN A 323 -2.10 8.68 13.02
N TRP A 324 -2.48 8.97 11.78
CA TRP A 324 -2.62 7.98 10.71
C TRP A 324 -1.33 7.23 10.45
N VAL A 325 -1.46 5.93 10.18
CA VAL A 325 -0.37 5.03 9.81
C VAL A 325 -0.72 4.39 8.48
N PHE A 326 0.13 4.57 7.46
CA PHE A 326 -0.17 4.00 6.13
C PHE A 326 -0.12 2.48 6.17
N ARG A 327 0.97 1.91 6.69
CA ARG A 327 1.18 0.47 6.93
C ARG A 327 2.10 0.26 8.12
N ALA A 328 2.00 -0.92 8.73
CA ALA A 328 2.93 -1.37 9.76
C ALA A 328 3.42 -2.77 9.44
N LYS A 329 4.66 -3.09 9.83
CA LYS A 329 5.27 -4.42 9.64
C LYS A 329 5.86 -4.93 10.95
N ARG A 330 5.59 -6.18 11.28
CA ARG A 330 6.14 -6.89 12.44
C ARG A 330 7.32 -7.75 12.00
N TYR A 331 8.41 -7.65 12.74
CA TYR A 331 9.61 -8.47 12.61
C TYR A 331 9.80 -9.28 13.89
N SER A 332 9.99 -10.59 13.77
CA SER A 332 10.32 -11.40 14.95
C SER A 332 11.69 -11.02 15.49
N SER A 333 11.90 -11.21 16.80
CA SER A 333 13.14 -10.86 17.47
C SER A 333 14.38 -11.61 16.93
N ASP A 334 14.14 -12.78 16.33
CA ASP A 334 15.16 -13.62 15.70
C ASP A 334 15.32 -13.38 14.20
N SER A 335 14.57 -12.43 13.63
CA SER A 335 14.66 -12.13 12.20
C SER A 335 15.96 -11.42 11.84
N PRO A 336 16.50 -11.63 10.62
CA PRO A 336 17.75 -10.98 10.18
C PRO A 336 17.69 -9.46 10.26
N GLN A 337 16.52 -8.88 10.12
CA GLN A 337 16.29 -7.43 10.19
C GLN A 337 16.57 -6.85 11.58
N ILE A 338 16.37 -7.65 12.62
CA ILE A 338 16.38 -7.19 14.03
C ILE A 338 17.55 -7.76 14.81
N GLN A 339 17.98 -8.96 14.49
CA GLN A 339 19.00 -9.70 15.24
C GLN A 339 20.27 -8.86 15.45
N ASN A 340 20.72 -8.79 16.72
CA ASN A 340 21.90 -8.01 17.18
C ASN A 340 21.77 -6.48 17.02
N ARG A 341 20.57 -5.93 16.91
CA ARG A 341 20.35 -4.48 16.79
C ARG A 341 19.54 -3.88 17.94
N VAL A 342 18.62 -4.65 18.51
CA VAL A 342 17.77 -4.30 19.66
C VAL A 342 17.73 -5.42 20.68
#